data_dffc661f6364a0b4c3ea1709c3f61184
#
_entry.id   dffc661f6364a0b4c3ea1709c3f61184
#
_cell.length_a   1.000
_cell.length_b   1.000
_cell.length_c   1.000
_cell.angle_alpha   90.00
_cell.angle_beta   90.00
_cell.angle_gamma   90.00
#
_symmetry.space_group_name_H-M   'P 1'
#
loop_
_entity.id
_entity.type
_entity.pdbx_description
1 polymer ?
#
loop_
_entity_poly.entity_id
_entity_poly.type
_entity_poly.pdbx_seq_one_letter_code
_entity_poly.pdbx_strand_id
1 'polypeptide(L)'
;IVSKNKDVFNGRFQNIEGNNIILEGSAIAIDQVQEIKLMHSSLYGGLRSFVKGGLIYGGLTVASVVVISVAIPSAGQTASLFLIVSTPFSAFLGGTIYAYRYFAPYKIDQDNWKIVIN
;
A
#
# COMPACT_ATOMS: atom_id res chain seq x y z
N ILE A 1 0.11 -9.83 -15.40
CA ILE A 1 -1.10 -10.46 -15.98
C ILE A 1 -0.93 -11.97 -15.92
N VAL A 2 -1.95 -12.66 -15.48
CA VAL A 2 -2.01 -14.13 -15.48
C VAL A 2 -3.03 -14.55 -16.55
N SER A 3 -2.57 -15.42 -17.47
CA SER A 3 -3.40 -16.01 -18.52
C SER A 3 -4.23 -17.17 -17.98
N LYS A 4 -5.31 -17.56 -18.68
CA LYS A 4 -6.12 -18.76 -18.42
C LYS A 4 -5.28 -20.05 -18.47
N ASN A 5 -4.19 -20.05 -19.22
CA ASN A 5 -3.22 -21.15 -19.27
C ASN A 5 -2.20 -21.13 -18.14
N LYS A 6 -2.34 -20.24 -17.14
CA LYS A 6 -1.45 -20.00 -16.01
C LYS A 6 -0.08 -19.41 -16.38
N ASP A 7 0.07 -18.90 -17.60
CA ASP A 7 1.27 -18.15 -17.98
C ASP A 7 1.25 -16.77 -17.30
N VAL A 8 2.39 -16.35 -16.79
CA VAL A 8 2.53 -15.07 -16.11
C VAL A 8 3.30 -14.09 -17.01
N PHE A 9 2.66 -12.98 -17.35
CA PHE A 9 3.26 -11.91 -18.14
C PHE A 9 3.50 -10.70 -17.26
N ASN A 10 4.74 -10.27 -17.18
CA ASN A 10 5.16 -9.10 -16.44
C ASN A 10 5.67 -8.05 -17.42
N GLY A 11 5.25 -6.82 -17.23
CA GLY A 11 5.72 -5.72 -18.06
C GLY A 11 4.95 -4.44 -17.79
N ARG A 12 5.48 -3.34 -18.28
CA ARG A 12 4.81 -2.06 -18.20
C ARG A 12 3.72 -2.01 -19.27
N PHE A 13 2.52 -1.61 -18.86
CA PHE A 13 1.42 -1.37 -19.80
C PHE A 13 1.79 -0.25 -20.78
N GLN A 14 1.58 -0.49 -22.06
CA GLN A 14 1.81 0.49 -23.13
C GLN A 14 0.48 1.00 -23.70
N ASN A 15 -0.28 0.11 -24.31
CA ASN A 15 -1.56 0.45 -24.92
C ASN A 15 -2.42 -0.82 -25.12
N ILE A 16 -3.60 -0.61 -25.70
CA ILE A 16 -4.48 -1.69 -26.18
C ILE A 16 -4.60 -1.53 -27.69
N GLU A 17 -4.25 -2.59 -28.43
CA GLU A 17 -4.38 -2.65 -29.88
C GLU A 17 -5.37 -3.75 -30.29
N GLY A 18 -6.52 -3.31 -30.82
CA GLY A 18 -7.59 -4.25 -31.14
C GLY A 18 -8.08 -5.03 -29.93
N ASN A 19 -7.88 -6.33 -29.93
CA ASN A 19 -8.25 -7.23 -28.81
C ASN A 19 -7.04 -7.68 -27.97
N ASN A 20 -5.92 -6.97 -28.05
CA ASN A 20 -4.70 -7.33 -27.33
C ASN A 20 -4.27 -6.23 -26.36
N ILE A 21 -3.82 -6.65 -25.18
CA ILE A 21 -3.12 -5.79 -24.22
C ILE A 21 -1.64 -5.84 -24.55
N ILE A 22 -1.05 -4.70 -24.83
CA ILE A 22 0.38 -4.57 -25.13
C ILE A 22 1.12 -4.19 -23.85
N LEU A 23 1.99 -5.08 -23.44
CA LEU A 23 2.99 -4.84 -22.41
C LEU A 23 4.35 -4.66 -23.04
N GLU A 24 5.29 -4.09 -22.30
CA GLU A 24 6.68 -3.99 -22.73
C GLU A 24 7.24 -5.40 -23.01
N GLY A 25 7.39 -5.71 -24.30
CA GLY A 25 7.92 -6.99 -24.79
C GLY A 25 6.90 -8.13 -24.96
N SER A 26 5.60 -7.91 -24.75
CA SER A 26 4.59 -8.95 -24.88
C SER A 26 3.23 -8.40 -25.30
N ALA A 27 2.49 -9.17 -26.10
CA ALA A 27 1.09 -8.91 -26.45
C ALA A 27 0.21 -10.07 -25.98
N ILE A 28 -0.88 -9.76 -25.27
CA ILE A 28 -1.76 -10.75 -24.67
C ILE A 28 -3.19 -10.48 -25.10
N ALA A 29 -3.86 -11.48 -25.65
CA ALA A 29 -5.26 -11.36 -26.02
C ALA A 29 -6.16 -11.16 -24.77
N ILE A 30 -7.08 -10.22 -24.84
CA ILE A 30 -7.95 -9.85 -23.71
C ILE A 30 -8.79 -11.02 -23.24
N ASP A 31 -9.26 -11.85 -24.14
CA ASP A 31 -10.07 -13.05 -23.83
C ASP A 31 -9.27 -14.15 -23.08
N GLN A 32 -7.94 -14.13 -23.16
CA GLN A 32 -7.05 -15.04 -22.46
C GLN A 32 -6.63 -14.57 -21.07
N VAL A 33 -6.94 -13.34 -20.71
CA VAL A 33 -6.57 -12.78 -19.40
C VAL A 33 -7.47 -13.33 -18.31
N GLN A 34 -6.91 -13.93 -17.28
CA GLN A 34 -7.62 -14.39 -16.10
C GLN A 34 -7.53 -13.40 -14.94
N GLU A 35 -6.34 -12.86 -14.70
CA GLU A 35 -6.08 -11.98 -13.56
C GLU A 35 -5.10 -10.87 -13.95
N ILE A 36 -5.37 -9.66 -13.52
CA ILE A 36 -4.47 -8.50 -13.64
C ILE A 36 -4.03 -8.08 -12.25
N LYS A 37 -2.73 -8.04 -12.01
CA LYS A 37 -2.13 -7.47 -10.80
C LYS A 37 -1.49 -6.14 -11.13
N LEU A 38 -1.95 -5.10 -10.48
CA LEU A 38 -1.37 -3.76 -10.56
C LEU A 38 -0.42 -3.55 -9.38
N MET A 39 0.80 -3.17 -9.67
CA MET A 39 1.82 -2.89 -8.66
C MET A 39 2.29 -1.45 -8.76
N HIS A 40 2.38 -0.79 -7.64
CA HIS A 40 3.03 0.52 -7.56
C HIS A 40 4.54 0.31 -7.42
N SER A 41 5.31 0.93 -8.31
CA SER A 41 6.78 0.85 -8.31
C SER A 41 7.47 2.17 -7.92
N SER A 42 6.69 3.21 -7.61
CA SER A 42 7.24 4.51 -7.24
C SER A 42 7.83 4.51 -5.83
N LEU A 43 9.14 4.66 -5.73
CA LEU A 43 9.82 4.80 -4.44
C LEU A 43 9.33 6.04 -3.66
N TYR A 44 9.09 7.14 -4.38
CA TYR A 44 8.54 8.36 -3.78
C TYR A 44 7.15 8.14 -3.16
N GLY A 45 6.27 7.42 -3.86
CA GLY A 45 4.95 7.08 -3.34
C GLY A 45 5.02 6.19 -2.10
N GLY A 46 5.94 5.22 -2.08
CA GLY A 46 6.20 4.38 -0.93
C GLY A 46 6.70 5.17 0.29
N LEU A 47 7.66 6.09 0.08
CA LEU A 47 8.17 6.96 1.12
C LEU A 47 7.09 7.89 1.67
N ARG A 48 6.28 8.49 0.79
CA ARG A 48 5.14 9.33 1.20
C ARG A 48 4.14 8.55 2.05
N SER A 49 3.84 7.32 1.68
CA SER A 49 2.95 6.44 2.44
C SER A 49 3.54 6.07 3.79
N PHE A 50 4.85 5.81 3.86
CA PHE A 50 5.57 5.56 5.11
C PHE A 50 5.47 6.75 6.06
N VAL A 51 5.76 7.95 5.58
CA VAL A 51 5.66 9.19 6.38
C VAL A 51 4.21 9.41 6.87
N LYS A 52 3.24 9.23 6.01
CA LYS A 52 1.82 9.36 6.38
C LYS A 52 1.42 8.37 7.48
N GLY A 53 1.79 7.11 7.35
CA GLY A 53 1.53 6.08 8.37
C GLY A 53 2.23 6.38 9.69
N GLY A 54 3.48 6.83 9.62
CA GLY A 54 4.26 7.24 10.79
C GLY A 54 3.61 8.39 11.56
N LEU A 55 3.15 9.41 10.85
CA LEU A 55 2.46 10.56 11.46
C LEU A 55 1.13 10.16 12.11
N ILE A 56 0.36 9.29 11.48
CA ILE A 56 -0.93 8.83 12.03
C ILE A 56 -0.70 8.02 13.30
N TYR A 57 0.12 6.98 13.25
CA TYR A 57 0.34 6.09 14.40
C TYR A 57 1.14 6.77 15.52
N GLY A 58 2.16 7.55 15.18
CA GLY A 58 2.91 8.35 16.15
C GLY A 58 2.04 9.41 16.83
N GLY A 59 1.20 10.11 16.05
CA GLY A 59 0.28 11.11 16.56
C GLY A 59 -0.78 10.51 17.51
N LEU A 60 -1.34 9.34 17.17
CA LEU A 60 -2.28 8.62 18.04
C LEU A 60 -1.60 8.20 19.35
N THR A 61 -0.36 7.76 19.34
CA THR A 61 0.39 7.41 20.54
C THR A 61 0.58 8.61 21.44
N VAL A 62 1.02 9.74 20.89
CA VAL A 62 1.18 11.00 21.64
C VAL A 62 -0.14 11.44 22.26
N ALA A 63 -1.22 11.45 21.48
CA ALA A 63 -2.54 11.84 21.97
C ALA A 63 -3.02 10.95 23.11
N SER A 64 -2.83 9.63 23.01
CA SER A 64 -3.21 8.66 24.05
C SER A 64 -2.47 8.91 25.36
N VAL A 65 -1.14 9.14 25.29
CA VAL A 65 -0.34 9.38 26.48
C VAL A 65 -0.68 10.74 27.12
N VAL A 66 -0.94 11.77 26.34
CA VAL A 66 -1.38 13.07 26.85
C VAL A 66 -2.71 12.92 27.61
N VAL A 67 -3.69 12.20 27.06
CA VAL A 67 -4.97 11.94 27.74
C VAL A 67 -4.76 11.20 29.05
N ILE A 68 -3.94 10.17 29.08
CA ILE A 68 -3.61 9.41 30.30
C ILE A 68 -2.93 10.33 31.35
N SER A 69 -2.00 11.17 30.93
CA SER A 69 -1.27 12.09 31.81
C SER A 69 -2.20 13.12 32.46
N VAL A 70 -3.22 13.59 31.74
CA VAL A 70 -4.24 14.50 32.27
C VAL A 70 -5.20 13.77 33.21
N ALA A 71 -5.63 12.56 32.86
CA ALA A 71 -6.55 11.76 33.67
C ALA A 71 -5.90 11.21 34.94
N ILE A 72 -4.59 10.92 34.94
CA ILE A 72 -3.83 10.36 36.05
C ILE A 72 -2.56 11.22 36.25
N PRO A 73 -2.64 12.32 37.00
CA PRO A 73 -1.52 13.26 37.18
C PRO A 73 -0.28 12.60 37.85
N SER A 74 -0.48 11.58 38.68
CA SER A 74 0.62 10.82 39.30
C SER A 74 1.47 10.01 38.30
N ALA A 75 0.97 9.77 37.07
CA ALA A 75 1.68 9.02 36.04
C ALA A 75 2.57 9.90 35.12
N GLY A 76 2.69 11.22 35.40
CA GLY A 76 3.34 12.16 34.49
C GLY A 76 4.80 11.82 34.11
N GLN A 77 5.61 11.37 35.08
CA GLN A 77 7.02 10.97 34.79
C GLN A 77 7.08 9.69 33.97
N THR A 78 6.29 8.68 34.33
CA THR A 78 6.20 7.41 33.59
C THR A 78 5.65 7.64 32.19
N ALA A 79 4.66 8.52 32.04
CA ALA A 79 4.09 8.91 30.76
C ALA A 79 5.13 9.56 29.82
N SER A 80 6.00 10.44 30.36
CA SER A 80 7.07 11.06 29.57
C SER A 80 8.09 10.06 29.04
N LEU A 81 8.51 9.11 29.86
CA LEU A 81 9.41 8.02 29.46
C LEU A 81 8.76 7.12 28.42
N PHE A 82 7.48 6.79 28.58
CA PHE A 82 6.72 6.00 27.65
C PHE A 82 6.59 6.69 26.29
N LEU A 83 6.38 7.99 26.24
CA LEU A 83 6.36 8.79 25.00
C LEU A 83 7.69 8.71 24.25
N ILE A 84 8.80 8.87 24.94
CA ILE A 84 10.14 8.84 24.31
C ILE A 84 10.41 7.51 23.62
N VAL A 85 9.95 6.40 24.20
CA VAL A 85 10.22 5.05 23.68
C VAL A 85 9.14 4.62 22.69
N SER A 86 7.86 4.82 23.00
CA SER A 86 6.76 4.26 22.21
C SER A 86 6.42 5.06 20.96
N THR A 87 6.63 6.38 20.96
CA THR A 87 6.30 7.21 19.80
C THR A 87 7.13 6.89 18.55
N PRO A 88 8.47 6.81 18.61
CA PRO A 88 9.25 6.42 17.43
C PRO A 88 8.93 4.98 16.98
N PHE A 89 8.69 4.07 17.92
CA PHE A 89 8.32 2.70 17.59
C PHE A 89 6.97 2.61 16.88
N SER A 90 5.95 3.29 17.38
CA SER A 90 4.62 3.35 16.75
C SER A 90 4.66 4.04 15.39
N ALA A 91 5.43 5.12 15.26
CA ALA A 91 5.62 5.82 13.99
C ALA A 91 6.29 4.90 12.95
N PHE A 92 7.30 4.15 13.34
CA PHE A 92 7.97 3.20 12.45
C PHE A 92 7.04 2.06 12.02
N LEU A 93 6.29 1.47 12.95
CA LEU A 93 5.31 0.42 12.64
C LEU A 93 4.23 0.95 11.69
N GLY A 94 3.65 2.10 11.99
CA GLY A 94 2.63 2.72 11.15
C GLY A 94 3.14 3.03 9.74
N GLY A 95 4.35 3.57 9.66
CA GLY A 95 5.03 3.82 8.38
C GLY A 95 5.23 2.53 7.58
N THR A 96 5.69 1.48 8.21
CA THR A 96 5.92 0.18 7.57
C THR A 96 4.61 -0.43 7.05
N ILE A 97 3.53 -0.39 7.83
CA ILE A 97 2.21 -0.90 7.41
C ILE A 97 1.70 -0.14 6.18
N TYR A 98 1.79 1.19 6.17
CA TYR A 98 1.34 2.00 5.04
C TYR A 98 2.20 1.80 3.79
N ALA A 99 3.51 1.71 3.94
CA ALA A 99 4.42 1.39 2.83
C ALA A 99 4.14 0.00 2.26
N TYR A 100 3.94 -0.99 3.10
CA TYR A 100 3.58 -2.34 2.67
C TYR A 100 2.28 -2.35 1.86
N ARG A 101 1.24 -1.66 2.35
CA ARG A 101 -0.04 -1.55 1.63
C ARG A 101 0.11 -0.83 0.30
N TYR A 102 0.98 0.16 0.21
CA TYR A 102 1.24 0.87 -1.04
C TYR A 102 1.88 -0.04 -2.10
N PHE A 103 2.85 -0.87 -1.70
CA PHE A 103 3.52 -1.81 -2.61
C PHE A 103 2.77 -3.12 -2.80
N ALA A 104 1.75 -3.41 -1.99
CA ALA A 104 0.96 -4.62 -2.14
C ALA A 104 0.26 -4.65 -3.52
N PRO A 105 0.34 -5.76 -4.25
CA PRO A 105 -0.29 -5.87 -5.56
C PRO A 105 -1.81 -5.81 -5.44
N TYR A 106 -2.44 -4.96 -6.24
CA TYR A 106 -3.88 -4.92 -6.38
C TYR A 106 -4.31 -5.96 -7.42
N LYS A 107 -5.12 -6.92 -7.01
CA LYS A 107 -5.65 -7.97 -7.90
C LYS A 107 -7.00 -7.54 -8.46
N ILE A 108 -7.14 -7.70 -9.78
CA ILE A 108 -8.40 -7.54 -10.48
C ILE A 108 -8.75 -8.89 -11.09
N ASP A 109 -9.79 -9.54 -10.56
CA ASP A 109 -10.29 -10.81 -11.06
C ASP A 109 -11.25 -10.60 -12.22
N GLN A 110 -11.32 -11.57 -13.13
CA GLN A 110 -12.14 -11.50 -14.33
C GLN A 110 -13.64 -11.24 -14.05
N ASP A 111 -14.14 -11.65 -12.91
CA ASP A 111 -15.55 -11.46 -12.52
C ASP A 111 -15.86 -10.01 -12.09
N ASN A 112 -14.85 -9.23 -11.75
CA ASN A 112 -14.96 -7.89 -11.16
C ASN A 112 -14.48 -6.75 -12.07
N TRP A 113 -14.04 -7.04 -13.29
CA TRP A 113 -13.50 -6.02 -14.18
C TRP A 113 -14.01 -6.13 -15.60
N LYS A 114 -14.10 -4.99 -16.25
CA LYS A 114 -14.42 -4.87 -17.66
C LYS A 114 -13.48 -3.88 -18.31
N ILE A 115 -12.85 -4.28 -19.41
CA ILE A 115 -12.05 -3.36 -20.21
C ILE A 115 -13.01 -2.54 -21.07
N VAL A 116 -12.99 -1.22 -20.87
CA VAL A 116 -13.72 -0.26 -21.69
C VAL A 116 -12.73 0.42 -22.60
N ILE A 117 -12.89 0.24 -23.91
CA ILE A 117 -12.11 0.92 -24.95
C ILE A 117 -12.97 2.05 -25.49
N ASN A 118 -12.51 3.28 -25.29
CA ASN A 118 -13.14 4.47 -25.85
C ASN A 118 -12.49 4.87 -27.19
#